data_c00222b9b97404655f72a809711b7f8e
#
_entry.id   c00222b9b97404655f72a809711b7f8e
#
_cell.length_a   1.000
_cell.length_b   1.000
_cell.length_c   1.000
_cell.angle_alpha   90.00
_cell.angle_beta   90.00
_cell.angle_gamma   90.00
#
_symmetry.space_group_name_H-M   'P 1'
#
loop_
_entity.id
_entity.type
_entity.pdbx_description
1 polymer ?
#
loop_
_entity_poly.entity_id
_entity_poly.type
_entity_poly.pdbx_seq_one_letter_code
_entity_poly.pdbx_strand_id
1 'polypeptide(L)' 'MKFALALILCSYTAGSCLPPYVYPTKFNDQYDCFMEGYKQSILKMEEIGKEEINEHEIYIRFICSKYILEDTTKQDT' A
#
# COMPACT_ATOMS: atom_id res chain seq x y z
N MET A 1 -4.31 17.66 -8.00
CA MET A 1 -4.70 16.51 -7.19
C MET A 1 -3.71 15.38 -7.38
N LYS A 2 -3.33 14.75 -6.32
CA LYS A 2 -2.37 13.68 -6.37
C LYS A 2 -2.95 12.42 -5.72
N PHE A 3 -2.27 11.30 -5.94
CA PHE A 3 -2.64 10.04 -5.31
C PHE A 3 -1.51 9.56 -4.42
N ALA A 4 -1.87 9.07 -3.25
CA ALA A 4 -0.91 8.53 -2.28
C ALA A 4 -1.04 7.01 -2.26
N LEU A 5 0.10 6.33 -2.18
CA LEU A 5 0.15 4.87 -2.16
C LEU A 5 0.50 4.39 -0.77
N ALA A 6 -0.28 3.45 -0.26
CA ALA A 6 0.00 2.81 1.01
C ALA A 6 -0.01 1.30 0.84
N LEU A 7 0.97 0.63 1.42
CA LEU A 7 1.06 -0.83 1.41
C LEU A 7 0.73 -1.37 2.77
N ILE A 8 -0.02 -2.48 2.79
CA ILE A 8 -0.45 -3.11 4.04
C ILE A 8 -0.09 -4.58 4.00
N LEU A 9 0.68 -5.02 4.99
CA LEU A 9 1.02 -6.44 5.13
C LEU A 9 0.08 -7.07 6.12
N CYS A 10 -0.50 -8.21 5.74
CA CYS A 10 -1.45 -8.91 6.57
C CYS A 10 -1.09 -10.39 6.65
N SER A 11 -1.59 -11.06 7.68
CA SER A 11 -1.36 -12.49 7.87
C SER A 11 -2.67 -13.15 8.28
N TYR A 12 -3.07 -14.17 7.52
CA TYR A 12 -4.26 -14.93 7.87
C TYR A 12 -4.07 -15.70 9.16
N THR A 13 -2.87 -16.26 9.38
CA THR A 13 -2.63 -17.03 10.59
C THR A 13 -2.66 -16.16 11.83
N ALA A 14 -2.14 -14.93 11.73
CA ALA A 14 -2.18 -14.00 12.84
C ALA A 14 -3.53 -13.31 12.95
N GLY A 15 -4.29 -13.28 11.86
CA GLY A 15 -5.58 -12.61 11.85
C GLY A 15 -5.48 -11.11 11.96
N SER A 16 -4.37 -10.53 11.52
CA SER A 16 -4.19 -9.08 11.68
C SER A 16 -3.25 -8.55 10.60
N CYS A 17 -3.21 -7.24 10.53
CA CYS A 17 -2.36 -6.53 9.56
C CYS A 17 -1.46 -5.56 10.29
N LEU A 18 -0.29 -5.30 9.71
CA LEU A 18 0.59 -4.28 10.20
C LEU A 18 0.05 -2.91 9.81
N PRO A 19 0.49 -1.85 10.49
CA PRO A 19 0.09 -0.50 10.10
C PRO A 19 0.50 -0.22 8.67
N PRO A 20 -0.30 0.55 7.93
CA PRO A 20 0.02 0.84 6.53
C PRO A 20 1.33 1.61 6.41
N TYR A 21 2.09 1.26 5.40
CA TYR A 21 3.28 2.02 5.05
C TYR A 21 2.94 2.96 3.91
N VAL A 22 3.01 4.25 4.13
CA VAL A 22 2.68 5.25 3.14
C VAL A 22 3.96 5.68 2.43
N TYR A 23 3.96 5.53 1.12
CA TYR A 23 5.14 5.90 0.33
C TYR A 23 5.26 7.41 0.26
N PRO A 24 6.49 7.94 0.31
CA PRO A 24 6.67 9.39 0.22
C PRO A 24 6.36 9.95 -1.15
N THR A 25 6.44 9.12 -2.18
CA THR A 25 6.19 9.55 -3.54
C THR A 25 4.69 9.70 -3.77
N LYS A 26 4.32 10.80 -4.41
CA LYS A 26 2.93 11.03 -4.82
C LYS A 26 2.82 10.83 -6.32
N PHE A 27 1.67 10.38 -6.76
CA PHE A 27 1.45 10.06 -8.17
C PHE A 27 0.45 11.01 -8.78
N ASN A 28 0.64 11.32 -10.05
CA ASN A 28 -0.19 12.30 -10.73
C ASN A 28 -1.54 11.74 -11.13
N ASP A 29 -1.64 10.42 -11.31
CA ASP A 29 -2.91 9.83 -11.68
C ASP A 29 -3.04 8.46 -11.05
N GLN A 30 -4.25 7.92 -11.16
CA GLN A 30 -4.59 6.66 -10.54
C GLN A 30 -3.84 5.49 -11.18
N TYR A 31 -3.67 5.56 -12.49
CA TYR A 31 -2.99 4.48 -13.21
C TYR A 31 -1.57 4.28 -12.68
N ASP A 32 -0.82 5.38 -12.58
CA ASP A 32 0.55 5.29 -12.09
C ASP A 32 0.60 4.78 -10.65
N CYS A 33 -0.35 5.21 -9.82
CA CYS A 33 -0.39 4.76 -8.44
C CYS A 33 -0.65 3.25 -8.37
N PHE A 34 -1.61 2.75 -9.15
CA PHE A 34 -1.91 1.33 -9.17
C PHE A 34 -0.74 0.51 -9.70
N MET A 35 -0.11 0.97 -10.76
CA MET A 35 1.02 0.23 -11.33
C MET A 35 2.16 0.12 -10.32
N GLU A 36 2.44 1.19 -9.63
CA GLU A 36 3.48 1.15 -8.61
C GLU A 36 3.06 0.28 -7.43
N GLY A 37 1.77 0.30 -7.09
CA GLY A 37 1.27 -0.54 -6.01
C GLY A 37 1.48 -2.02 -6.29
N TYR A 38 1.17 -2.46 -7.49
CA TYR A 38 1.39 -3.85 -7.87
C TYR A 38 2.87 -4.18 -7.90
N LYS A 39 3.67 -3.27 -8.45
CA LYS A 39 5.09 -3.49 -8.54
C LYS A 39 5.73 -3.63 -7.16
N GLN A 40 5.38 -2.73 -6.24
CA GLN A 40 5.93 -2.78 -4.90
C GLN A 40 5.44 -3.99 -4.13
N SER A 41 4.21 -4.42 -4.39
CA SER A 41 3.69 -5.62 -3.76
C SER A 41 4.50 -6.85 -4.17
N ILE A 42 4.80 -6.97 -5.46
CA ILE A 42 5.60 -8.09 -5.94
C ILE A 42 7.00 -8.06 -5.34
N LEU A 43 7.62 -6.89 -5.33
CA LEU A 43 8.96 -6.76 -4.75
C LEU A 43 8.97 -7.12 -3.27
N LYS A 44 7.95 -6.71 -2.55
CA LYS A 44 7.87 -7.02 -1.13
C LYS A 44 7.69 -8.53 -0.92
N MET A 45 6.88 -9.17 -1.74
CA MET A 45 6.70 -10.60 -1.62
C MET A 45 8.00 -11.35 -1.89
N GLU A 46 8.77 -10.89 -2.86
CA GLU A 46 10.06 -11.50 -3.15
C GLU A 46 11.04 -11.29 -1.99
N GLU A 47 10.98 -10.12 -1.39
CA GLU A 47 11.84 -9.80 -0.27
C GLU A 47 11.54 -10.68 0.94
N ILE A 48 10.25 -10.90 1.22
CA ILE A 48 9.85 -11.73 2.35
C ILE A 48 10.22 -13.18 2.11
N GLY A 49 9.96 -13.66 0.90
CA GLY A 49 10.32 -15.00 0.54
C GLY A 49 9.18 -15.99 0.63
N LYS A 50 9.31 -17.05 -0.16
CA LYS A 50 8.25 -18.03 -0.34
C LYS A 50 7.89 -18.74 0.96
N GLU A 51 8.92 -19.12 1.74
CA GLU A 51 8.69 -19.88 2.96
C GLU A 51 7.87 -19.07 3.96
N GLU A 52 8.28 -17.85 4.21
CA GLU A 52 7.57 -17.01 5.17
C GLU A 52 6.16 -16.73 4.73
N ILE A 53 5.99 -16.45 3.45
CA ILE A 53 4.66 -16.14 2.94
C ILE A 53 3.72 -17.32 3.11
N ASN A 54 4.21 -18.52 2.79
CA ASN A 54 3.36 -19.70 2.90
C ASN A 54 3.11 -20.11 4.35
N GLU A 55 4.13 -19.97 5.19
CA GLU A 55 4.01 -20.38 6.58
C GLU A 55 3.04 -19.51 7.35
N HIS A 56 3.11 -18.22 7.17
CA HIS A 56 2.27 -17.27 7.91
C HIS A 56 1.09 -16.79 7.10
N GLU A 57 0.92 -17.33 5.90
CA GLU A 57 -0.18 -16.96 5.01
C GLU A 57 -0.25 -15.44 4.86
N ILE A 58 0.89 -14.88 4.48
CA ILE A 58 1.01 -13.44 4.33
C ILE A 58 0.43 -12.99 3.00
N TYR A 59 -0.29 -11.88 3.03
CA TYR A 59 -0.76 -11.28 1.80
C TYR A 59 -0.57 -9.78 1.90
N ILE A 60 -0.51 -9.14 0.74
CA ILE A 60 -0.22 -7.71 0.67
C ILE A 60 -1.38 -7.01 -0.01
N ARG A 61 -1.80 -5.92 0.57
CA ARG A 61 -2.82 -5.05 0.00
C ARG A 61 -2.22 -3.68 -0.20
N PHE A 62 -2.79 -2.92 -1.13
CA PHE A 62 -2.37 -1.54 -1.27
C PHE A 62 -3.58 -0.68 -1.56
N ILE A 63 -3.44 0.59 -1.25
CA ILE A 63 -4.49 1.56 -1.39
C ILE A 63 -3.94 2.77 -2.10
N CYS A 64 -4.68 3.24 -3.11
CA CYS A 64 -4.37 4.50 -3.77
C CYS A 64 -5.45 5.49 -3.40
N SER A 65 -5.10 6.47 -2.59
CA SER A 65 -6.04 7.45 -2.08
C SER A 65 -5.84 8.79 -2.75
N LYS A 66 -6.93 9.47 -3.04
CA LYS A 66 -6.83 10.83 -3.56
C LYS A 66 -6.24 11.73 -2.50
N TYR A 67 -5.44 12.64 -2.95
CA TYR A 67 -4.69 13.52 -2.07
C TYR A 67 -4.78 14.94 -2.60
N ILE A 68 -5.34 15.83 -1.79
CA ILE A 68 -5.49 17.24 -2.18
C ILE A 68 -4.45 18.05 -1.44
N LEU A 69 -3.58 18.70 -2.18
CA LEU A 69 -2.43 19.36 -1.61
C LEU A 69 -2.78 20.60 -0.81
N GLU A 70 -3.74 21.38 -1.27
CA GLU A 70 -4.05 22.55 -0.49
C GLU A 70 -5.06 22.21 0.58
N ASP A 71 -5.37 22.35 1.02
CA ASP A 71 -6.20 22.17 1.92
C ASP A 71 -6.69 21.86 2.78
N THR A 72 -6.78 22.27 3.10
CA THR A 72 -7.08 22.21 3.97
C THR A 72 -8.13 21.85 4.57
N THR A 73 -8.55 22.11 4.58
CA THR A 73 -9.50 22.05 5.20
C THR A 73 -10.31 21.10 5.29
N LYS A 74 -10.35 21.17 5.01
CA LYS A 74 -11.18 20.57 5.19
C LYS A 74 -11.54 19.37 5.14
N GLN A 75 -11.34 19.43 5.19
CA GLN A 75 -11.68 18.42 5.23
C GLN A 75 -12.15 17.55 5.46
N ASP A 76 -12.31 17.73 5.48
CA ASP A 76 -12.71 16.94 5.75
C ASP A 76 -13.19 16.33 5.79
N THR A 77 -13.21 16.56 5.82
CA THR A 77 -13.56 16.07 5.94
C THR A 77 -13.74 15.57 6.07
#